data_6a2f7db3f8a2e8ef513bbaac32382488
#
_entry.id   6a2f7db3f8a2e8ef513bbaac32382488
#
_cell.length_a   1.000
_cell.length_b   1.000
_cell.length_c   1.000
_cell.angle_alpha   90.00
_cell.angle_beta   90.00
_cell.angle_gamma   90.00
#
_symmetry.space_group_name_H-M   'P 1'
#
loop_
_entity.id
_entity.type
_entity.pdbx_description
1 polymer ?
#
loop_
_entity_poly.entity_id
_entity_poly.type
_entity_poly.pdbx_seq_one_letter_code
_entity_poly.pdbx_strand_id
1 'polypeptide(L)'
;MNVEVNSNGVNKLIKYNILSDEEMRAIGFTDYAEDTWYFCRMIKFPKGHRVFDISFNVSIPKDNSDIQIDVLDEAFCQPYDYQYMLDKNPNFEPALVVKEQVEDWMKYLQDSNVISGHVYGEYI
;
A
#
# COMPACT_ATOMS: atom_id res chain seq x y z
N MET A 1 11.97 -5.84 11.11
CA MET A 1 11.71 -4.87 12.19
C MET A 1 10.20 -4.67 12.36
N ASN A 2 9.76 -4.47 13.59
CA ASN A 2 8.35 -4.25 13.87
C ASN A 2 8.07 -2.75 13.88
N VAL A 3 7.15 -2.30 13.07
CA VAL A 3 6.75 -0.89 13.04
C VAL A 3 5.23 -0.80 13.04
N GLU A 4 4.74 0.26 13.64
CA GLU A 4 3.32 0.59 13.61
C GLU A 4 3.03 1.40 12.36
N VAL A 5 2.08 0.92 11.55
CA VAL A 5 1.62 1.62 10.35
C VAL A 5 0.34 2.33 10.69
N ASN A 6 0.34 3.65 10.51
CA ASN A 6 -0.83 4.48 10.72
C ASN A 6 -1.22 5.09 9.37
N SER A 7 -2.19 4.49 8.73
CA SER A 7 -2.71 4.96 7.45
C SER A 7 -4.23 5.03 7.54
N ASN A 8 -4.81 6.13 7.07
CA ASN A 8 -6.25 6.35 7.09
C ASN A 8 -6.87 6.23 8.50
N GLY A 9 -6.08 6.51 9.54
CA GLY A 9 -6.54 6.48 10.92
C GLY A 9 -6.56 5.09 11.57
N VAL A 10 -6.07 4.08 10.89
CA VAL A 10 -5.97 2.72 11.42
C VAL A 10 -4.51 2.37 11.70
N ASN A 11 -4.22 1.96 12.93
CA ASN A 11 -2.89 1.54 13.34
C ASN A 11 -2.75 0.03 13.19
N LYS A 12 -1.68 -0.40 12.54
CA LYS A 12 -1.33 -1.81 12.38
C LYS A 12 0.14 -2.01 12.68
N LEU A 13 0.46 -3.17 13.23
CA LEU A 13 1.84 -3.58 13.45
C LEU A 13 2.29 -4.41 12.25
N ILE A 14 3.11 -3.80 11.40
CA ILE A 14 3.69 -4.46 10.24
C ILE A 14 5.17 -4.66 10.50
N LYS A 15 5.64 -5.86 10.21
CA LYS A 15 7.08 -6.18 10.21
C LYS A 15 7.60 -6.05 8.80
N TYR A 16 8.82 -5.57 8.66
CA TYR A 16 9.45 -5.51 7.34
C TYR A 16 10.90 -5.95 7.38
N ASN A 17 11.38 -6.39 6.22
CA ASN A 17 12.78 -6.75 6.00
C ASN A 17 13.26 -6.04 4.75
N ILE A 18 14.46 -5.45 4.84
CA ILE A 18 15.14 -4.96 3.65
C ILE A 18 16.01 -6.09 3.14
N LEU A 19 15.67 -6.61 1.96
CA LEU A 19 16.42 -7.66 1.28
C LEU A 19 17.64 -7.06 0.58
N SER A 20 18.37 -7.85 -0.22
CA SER A 20 19.44 -7.30 -1.02
C SER A 20 18.91 -6.27 -2.02
N ASP A 21 19.76 -5.34 -2.47
CA ASP A 21 19.38 -4.34 -3.45
C ASP A 21 18.82 -4.97 -4.71
N GLU A 22 19.44 -6.05 -5.18
CA GLU A 22 18.98 -6.77 -6.37
C GLU A 22 17.60 -7.37 -6.16
N GLU A 23 17.35 -7.99 -5.00
CA GLU A 23 16.05 -8.57 -4.67
C GLU A 23 14.97 -7.50 -4.52
N MET A 24 15.29 -6.36 -3.88
CA MET A 24 14.34 -5.25 -3.72
C MET A 24 13.93 -4.72 -5.08
N ARG A 25 14.88 -4.53 -6.01
CA ARG A 25 14.56 -4.08 -7.37
C ARG A 25 13.77 -5.10 -8.16
N ALA A 26 14.07 -6.37 -8.01
CA ALA A 26 13.34 -7.45 -8.69
C ALA A 26 11.88 -7.52 -8.24
N ILE A 27 11.60 -7.22 -6.97
CA ILE A 27 10.24 -7.15 -6.44
C ILE A 27 9.49 -5.94 -7.00
N GLY A 28 10.17 -4.87 -7.31
CA GLY A 28 9.59 -3.65 -7.87
C GLY A 28 9.86 -2.38 -7.11
N PHE A 29 10.72 -2.44 -6.09
CA PHE A 29 11.14 -1.24 -5.36
C PHE A 29 12.17 -0.45 -6.16
N THR A 30 12.17 0.86 -5.95
CA THR A 30 13.17 1.78 -6.50
C THR A 30 13.82 2.56 -5.36
N ASP A 31 15.05 3.03 -5.57
CA ASP A 31 15.79 3.80 -4.57
C ASP A 31 16.35 5.10 -5.15
N TYR A 32 15.53 5.77 -5.97
CA TYR A 32 15.94 7.05 -6.56
C TYR A 32 16.31 8.10 -5.52
N ALA A 33 15.71 8.02 -4.33
CA ALA A 33 16.04 8.91 -3.23
C ALA A 33 17.25 8.45 -2.41
N GLU A 34 17.91 7.36 -2.77
CA GLU A 34 19.10 6.77 -2.14
C GLU A 34 18.91 6.29 -0.70
N ASP A 35 18.14 7.00 0.12
CA ASP A 35 17.93 6.67 1.55
C ASP A 35 16.63 5.89 1.82
N THR A 36 15.83 5.65 0.80
CA THR A 36 14.51 5.03 0.95
C THR A 36 14.20 4.13 -0.23
N TRP A 37 13.63 2.97 0.08
CA TRP A 37 13.04 2.09 -0.92
C TRP A 37 11.58 2.47 -1.13
N TYR A 38 11.18 2.73 -2.38
CA TYR A 38 9.81 3.07 -2.76
C TYR A 38 9.18 2.01 -3.63
N PHE A 39 7.92 1.73 -3.36
CA PHE A 39 7.08 0.87 -4.17
C PHE A 39 5.76 1.61 -4.40
N CYS A 40 5.41 1.84 -5.67
CA CYS A 40 4.20 2.56 -6.03
C CYS A 40 3.46 1.80 -7.12
N ARG A 41 2.16 1.61 -6.94
CA ARG A 41 1.30 0.99 -7.95
C ARG A 41 0.02 1.80 -8.09
N MET A 42 -0.29 2.18 -9.33
CA MET A 42 -1.56 2.81 -9.63
C MET A 42 -2.67 1.78 -9.63
N ILE A 43 -3.80 2.13 -9.04
CA ILE A 43 -4.98 1.28 -9.07
C ILE A 43 -5.57 1.31 -10.48
N LYS A 44 -5.89 0.13 -11.02
CA LYS A 44 -6.46 -0.03 -12.35
C LYS A 44 -7.95 -0.25 -12.24
N PHE A 45 -8.73 0.66 -12.82
CA PHE A 45 -10.19 0.55 -12.82
C PHE A 45 -10.65 -0.21 -14.07
N PRO A 46 -11.70 -1.05 -13.95
CA PRO A 46 -12.21 -1.82 -15.07
C PRO A 46 -12.64 -0.93 -16.24
N LYS A 47 -12.52 -1.46 -17.45
CA LYS A 47 -12.94 -0.76 -18.65
C LYS A 47 -14.44 -0.44 -18.58
N GLY A 48 -14.78 0.80 -18.92
CA GLY A 48 -16.17 1.27 -18.84
C GLY A 48 -16.55 1.86 -17.48
N HIS A 49 -15.69 1.74 -16.48
CA HIS A 49 -15.88 2.37 -15.17
C HIS A 49 -15.20 3.73 -15.13
N ARG A 50 -15.65 4.57 -14.19
CA ARG A 50 -14.98 5.83 -13.95
C ARG A 50 -13.57 5.57 -13.44
N VAL A 51 -12.59 6.30 -13.99
CA VAL A 51 -11.18 6.19 -13.59
C VAL A 51 -10.86 7.25 -12.57
N PHE A 52 -10.18 6.84 -11.49
CA PHE A 52 -9.67 7.73 -10.44
C PHE A 52 -8.15 7.60 -10.37
N ASP A 53 -7.47 8.68 -9.98
CA ASP A 53 -6.02 8.66 -9.77
C ASP A 53 -5.71 8.20 -8.34
N ILE A 54 -5.78 6.91 -8.11
CA ILE A 54 -5.52 6.30 -6.80
C ILE A 54 -4.25 5.47 -6.88
N SER A 55 -3.36 5.64 -5.90
CA SER A 55 -2.11 4.89 -5.83
C SER A 55 -1.95 4.17 -4.51
N PHE A 56 -1.30 3.01 -4.56
CA PHE A 56 -0.83 2.27 -3.41
C PHE A 56 0.66 2.48 -3.28
N ASN A 57 1.13 2.92 -2.10
CA ASN A 57 2.51 3.33 -1.89
C ASN A 57 3.09 2.69 -0.65
N VAL A 58 4.33 2.21 -0.77
CA VAL A 58 5.12 1.71 0.36
C VAL A 58 6.47 2.41 0.35
N SER A 59 6.85 2.96 1.50
CA SER A 59 8.15 3.61 1.69
C SER A 59 8.88 2.92 2.85
N ILE A 60 10.07 2.40 2.58
CA ILE A 60 10.90 1.73 3.58
C ILE A 60 12.22 2.47 3.70
N PRO A 61 12.42 3.27 4.76
CA PRO A 61 13.69 3.94 4.98
C PRO A 61 14.83 2.95 5.20
N LYS A 62 15.98 3.22 4.60
CA LYS A 62 17.15 2.32 4.72
C LYS A 62 17.82 2.38 6.09
N ASP A 63 17.48 3.39 6.89
CA ASP A 63 18.01 3.57 8.25
C ASP A 63 17.22 2.81 9.32
N ASN A 64 16.31 1.92 8.91
CA ASN A 64 15.43 1.16 9.79
C ASN A 64 14.40 2.00 10.57
N SER A 65 14.07 3.18 10.06
CA SER A 65 12.96 3.99 10.56
C SER A 65 11.61 3.37 10.19
N ASP A 66 10.53 4.02 10.56
CA ASP A 66 9.17 3.51 10.33
C ASP A 66 8.86 3.37 8.85
N ILE A 67 8.28 2.22 8.50
CA ILE A 67 7.69 2.01 7.18
C ILE A 67 6.43 2.86 7.06
N GLN A 68 6.15 3.36 5.85
CA GLN A 68 4.88 3.99 5.51
C GLN A 68 4.17 3.20 4.42
N ILE A 69 2.87 2.98 4.63
CA ILE A 69 1.99 2.35 3.63
C ILE A 69 0.78 3.26 3.48
N ASP A 70 0.58 3.80 2.28
CA ASP A 70 -0.47 4.77 2.00
C ASP A 70 -1.27 4.38 0.77
N VAL A 71 -2.56 4.69 0.81
CA VAL A 71 -3.43 4.70 -0.37
C VAL A 71 -3.83 6.16 -0.59
N LEU A 72 -3.42 6.72 -1.72
CA LEU A 72 -3.55 8.15 -1.98
C LEU A 72 -4.45 8.43 -3.16
N ASP A 73 -5.28 9.46 -2.99
CA ASP A 73 -5.96 10.13 -4.10
C ASP A 73 -5.00 11.20 -4.64
N GLU A 74 -4.35 10.90 -5.75
CA GLU A 74 -3.32 11.78 -6.34
C GLU A 74 -3.91 13.10 -6.84
N ALA A 75 -5.15 13.08 -7.31
CA ALA A 75 -5.80 14.29 -7.84
C ALA A 75 -6.05 15.33 -6.75
N PHE A 76 -6.33 14.90 -5.54
CA PHE A 76 -6.63 15.77 -4.41
C PHE A 76 -5.53 15.79 -3.35
N CYS A 77 -4.42 15.06 -3.58
CA CYS A 77 -3.27 14.98 -2.67
C CYS A 77 -3.68 14.62 -1.24
N GLN A 78 -4.56 13.64 -1.08
CA GLN A 78 -5.08 13.24 0.22
C GLN A 78 -5.25 11.72 0.32
N PRO A 79 -5.30 11.15 1.53
CA PRO A 79 -5.56 9.73 1.71
C PRO A 79 -6.90 9.32 1.10
N TYR A 80 -6.93 8.17 0.46
CA TYR A 80 -8.15 7.55 -0.04
C TYR A 80 -8.60 6.48 0.94
N ASP A 81 -9.57 6.82 1.78
CA ASP A 81 -10.06 5.96 2.85
C ASP A 81 -11.19 5.06 2.33
N TYR A 82 -10.79 3.99 1.63
CA TYR A 82 -11.77 3.08 1.02
C TYR A 82 -12.62 2.35 2.07
N GLN A 83 -12.10 2.08 3.25
CA GLN A 83 -12.88 1.39 4.27
C GLN A 83 -14.00 2.27 4.82
N TYR A 84 -13.73 3.56 5.04
CA TYR A 84 -14.75 4.53 5.43
C TYR A 84 -15.89 4.58 4.41
N MET A 85 -15.52 4.60 3.12
CA MET A 85 -16.51 4.61 2.04
C MET A 85 -17.35 3.34 2.02
N LEU A 86 -16.72 2.18 2.23
CA LEU A 86 -17.41 0.90 2.25
C LEU A 86 -18.26 0.70 3.49
N ASP A 87 -17.89 1.28 4.62
CA ASP A 87 -18.71 1.28 5.83
C ASP A 87 -20.03 2.04 5.60
N LYS A 88 -19.98 3.09 4.81
CA LYS A 88 -21.16 3.87 4.44
C LYS A 88 -21.96 3.25 3.32
N ASN A 89 -21.31 2.64 2.34
CA ASN A 89 -21.93 1.97 1.21
C ASN A 89 -21.11 0.74 0.83
N PRO A 90 -21.46 -0.45 1.35
CA PRO A 90 -20.70 -1.68 1.08
C PRO A 90 -20.63 -2.07 -0.41
N ASN A 91 -21.48 -1.50 -1.24
CA ASN A 91 -21.52 -1.78 -2.68
C ASN A 91 -20.89 -0.66 -3.51
N PHE A 92 -20.19 0.26 -2.88
CA PHE A 92 -19.53 1.36 -3.61
C PHE A 92 -18.35 0.82 -4.42
N GLU A 93 -18.60 0.65 -5.70
CA GLU A 93 -17.69 -0.08 -6.59
C GLU A 93 -16.27 0.48 -6.67
N PRO A 94 -16.03 1.80 -6.78
CA PRO A 94 -14.66 2.32 -6.81
C PRO A 94 -13.84 1.91 -5.59
N ALA A 95 -14.43 1.95 -4.40
CA ALA A 95 -13.74 1.55 -3.18
C ALA A 95 -13.49 0.05 -3.11
N LEU A 96 -14.40 -0.78 -3.66
CA LEU A 96 -14.18 -2.22 -3.77
C LEU A 96 -13.02 -2.54 -4.70
N VAL A 97 -12.91 -1.85 -5.82
CA VAL A 97 -11.79 -2.02 -6.76
C VAL A 97 -10.47 -1.69 -6.08
N VAL A 98 -10.41 -0.57 -5.35
CA VAL A 98 -9.21 -0.16 -4.62
C VAL A 98 -8.85 -1.19 -3.57
N LYS A 99 -9.80 -1.59 -2.73
CA LYS A 99 -9.57 -2.57 -1.66
C LYS A 99 -8.99 -3.87 -2.19
N GLU A 100 -9.57 -4.41 -3.26
CA GLU A 100 -9.12 -5.67 -3.86
C GLU A 100 -7.66 -5.58 -4.31
N GLN A 101 -7.31 -4.51 -5.01
CA GLN A 101 -5.94 -4.35 -5.51
C GLN A 101 -4.93 -4.06 -4.41
N VAL A 102 -5.31 -3.28 -3.40
CA VAL A 102 -4.45 -3.06 -2.22
C VAL A 102 -4.16 -4.39 -1.52
N GLU A 103 -5.19 -5.22 -1.31
CA GLU A 103 -5.01 -6.53 -0.69
C GLU A 103 -4.12 -7.45 -1.54
N ASP A 104 -4.27 -7.41 -2.86
CA ASP A 104 -3.42 -8.19 -3.76
C ASP A 104 -1.96 -7.76 -3.67
N TRP A 105 -1.68 -6.46 -3.63
CA TRP A 105 -0.32 -5.95 -3.49
C TRP A 105 0.27 -6.24 -2.12
N MET A 106 -0.52 -6.14 -1.05
CA MET A 106 -0.06 -6.52 0.29
C MET A 106 0.31 -8.00 0.35
N LYS A 107 -0.50 -8.87 -0.26
CA LYS A 107 -0.20 -10.30 -0.37
C LYS A 107 1.10 -10.52 -1.16
N TYR A 108 1.26 -9.84 -2.27
CA TYR A 108 2.49 -9.93 -3.08
C TYR A 108 3.73 -9.58 -2.28
N LEU A 109 3.68 -8.49 -1.51
CA LEU A 109 4.82 -8.06 -0.69
C LEU A 109 5.08 -9.02 0.46
N GLN A 110 4.05 -9.63 1.05
CA GLN A 110 4.21 -10.66 2.07
C GLN A 110 4.82 -11.94 1.48
N ASP A 111 4.33 -12.38 0.34
CA ASP A 111 4.87 -13.56 -0.36
C ASP A 111 6.32 -13.34 -0.80
N SER A 112 6.72 -12.10 -1.01
CA SER A 112 8.09 -11.71 -1.36
C SER A 112 9.01 -11.57 -0.13
N ASN A 113 8.49 -11.74 1.08
CA ASN A 113 9.21 -11.63 2.36
C ASN A 113 9.69 -10.22 2.70
N VAL A 114 9.14 -9.19 2.07
CA VAL A 114 9.47 -7.80 2.40
C VAL A 114 8.69 -7.33 3.61
N ILE A 115 7.43 -7.72 3.71
CA ILE A 115 6.57 -7.38 4.85
C ILE A 115 5.92 -8.62 5.42
N SER A 116 5.42 -8.49 6.65
CA SER A 116 4.56 -9.50 7.28
C SER A 116 3.66 -8.81 8.31
N GLY A 117 2.64 -9.52 8.78
CA GLY A 117 1.73 -9.02 9.80
C GLY A 117 0.41 -8.46 9.26
N HIS A 118 0.25 -8.37 7.95
CA HIS A 118 -1.04 -8.00 7.35
C HIS A 118 -1.95 -9.22 7.26
N VAL A 119 -3.22 -9.03 7.58
CA VAL A 119 -4.26 -10.04 7.44
C VAL A 119 -5.28 -9.56 6.41
N TYR A 120 -5.64 -10.45 5.48
CA TYR A 120 -6.62 -10.11 4.44
C TYR A 120 -7.91 -9.57 5.05
N GLY A 121 -8.40 -8.50 4.48
CA GLY A 121 -9.62 -7.83 4.92
C GLY A 121 -9.43 -6.83 6.04
N GLU A 122 -8.25 -6.75 6.66
CA GLU A 122 -7.95 -5.70 7.61
C GLU A 122 -7.66 -4.39 6.89
N TYR A 123 -8.16 -3.31 7.45
CA TYR A 123 -7.97 -1.99 6.90
C TYR A 123 -6.54 -1.48 7.13
N ILE A 124 -5.97 -0.85 6.12
CA ILE A 124 -4.62 -0.26 6.18
C ILE A 124 -4.68 1.20 6.56
#